data_851a1090c1e30fe209444dfa7981ed52
#
_entry.id   851a1090c1e30fe209444dfa7981ed52
#
_cell.length_a   1.000
_cell.length_b   1.000
_cell.length_c   1.000
_cell.angle_alpha   90.00
_cell.angle_beta   90.00
_cell.angle_gamma   90.00
#
_symmetry.space_group_name_H-M   'P 1'
#
loop_
_entity.id
_entity.type
_entity.pdbx_description
1 polymer ?
#
loop_
_entity_poly.entity_id
_entity_poly.type
_entity_poly.pdbx_seq_one_letter_code
_entity_poly.pdbx_strand_id
1 'polypeptide(L)' 'MGRECKVLIVDDEFITRQGISHMIMWEQEGFQLVGEASNGQEGIEMIEKYQPDIVLADIVMPV' A
#
# COMPACT_ATOMS: atom_id res chain seq x y z
N MET A 1 -4.18 8.25 -22.31
CA MET A 1 -4.64 8.05 -21.04
C MET A 1 -4.35 6.73 -20.49
N GLY A 2 -3.42 6.61 -19.66
CA GLY A 2 -3.06 5.36 -19.04
C GLY A 2 -3.95 5.06 -17.84
N ARG A 3 -3.98 3.80 -17.44
CA ARG A 3 -4.58 3.43 -16.19
C ARG A 3 -3.67 3.90 -15.05
N GLU A 4 -4.29 4.24 -13.95
CA GLU A 4 -3.52 4.50 -12.76
C GLU A 4 -2.94 3.20 -12.21
N CYS A 5 -1.73 3.28 -11.71
CA CYS A 5 -1.08 2.14 -11.08
C CYS A 5 -1.65 1.97 -9.67
N LYS A 6 -2.19 0.82 -9.36
CA LYS A 6 -2.78 0.57 -8.05
C LYS A 6 -1.70 0.20 -7.06
N VAL A 7 -1.69 0.87 -5.92
CA VAL A 7 -0.67 0.68 -4.90
C VAL A 7 -1.32 0.27 -3.59
N LEU A 8 -0.75 -0.73 -2.96
CA LEU A 8 -1.14 -1.17 -1.63
C LEU A 8 0.02 -0.97 -0.67
N ILE A 9 -0.25 -0.41 0.50
CA ILE A 9 0.77 -0.24 1.53
C ILE A 9 0.52 -1.27 2.63
N VAL A 10 1.56 -2.02 2.99
CA VAL A 10 1.50 -2.98 4.09
C VAL A 10 2.57 -2.59 5.11
N ASP A 11 2.14 -2.17 6.29
CA ASP A 11 3.07 -1.76 7.34
C ASP A 11 2.38 -1.94 8.68
N ASP A 12 3.08 -2.56 9.63
CA ASP A 12 2.51 -2.81 10.94
C ASP A 12 2.50 -1.58 11.84
N GLU A 13 3.19 -0.50 11.46
CA GLU A 13 3.18 0.74 12.21
C GLU A 13 2.22 1.74 11.59
N PHE A 14 1.17 2.06 12.34
CA PHE A 14 0.15 2.99 11.85
C PHE A 14 0.73 4.35 11.48
N ILE A 15 1.62 4.89 12.31
CA ILE A 15 2.18 6.22 12.08
C ILE A 15 3.02 6.24 10.81
N THR A 16 3.86 5.23 10.63
CA THR A 16 4.68 5.12 9.42
C THR A 16 3.81 4.98 8.19
N ARG A 17 2.77 4.15 8.28
CA ARG A 17 1.84 3.93 7.18
C ARG A 17 1.14 5.22 6.78
N GLN A 18 0.67 5.99 7.77
CA GLN A 18 0.03 7.26 7.51
C GLN A 18 1.01 8.27 6.92
N GLY A 19 2.25 8.26 7.39
CA GLY A 19 3.28 9.12 6.83
C GLY A 19 3.51 8.86 5.35
N ILE A 20 3.61 7.61 4.97
CA ILE A 20 3.82 7.24 3.57
C ILE A 20 2.61 7.65 2.74
N SER A 21 1.40 7.37 3.22
CA SER A 21 0.22 7.67 2.44
C SER A 21 -0.02 9.17 2.28
N HIS A 22 0.46 9.99 3.20
CA HIS A 22 0.32 11.43 3.10
C HIS A 22 1.50 12.12 2.42
N MET A 23 2.65 11.45 2.38
CA MET A 23 3.86 12.05 1.83
C MET A 23 3.88 12.03 0.32
N ILE A 24 3.26 11.06 -0.28
CA ILE A 24 3.28 10.88 -1.72
C ILE A 24 1.97 11.40 -2.31
N MET A 25 2.10 12.20 -3.37
CA MET A 25 0.93 12.69 -4.10
C MET A 25 0.56 11.67 -5.16
N TRP A 26 -0.12 10.63 -4.72
CA TRP A 26 -0.37 9.45 -5.52
C TRP A 26 -1.00 9.75 -6.88
N GLU A 27 -2.05 10.57 -6.86
CA GLU A 27 -2.78 10.84 -8.09
C GLU A 27 -1.95 11.63 -9.09
N GLN A 28 -1.14 12.57 -8.61
CA GLN A 28 -0.31 13.37 -9.49
C GLN A 28 0.79 12.55 -10.15
N GLU A 29 1.21 11.50 -9.48
CA GLU A 29 2.25 10.63 -10.02
C GLU A 29 1.69 9.47 -10.84
N GLY A 30 0.39 9.42 -11.03
CA GLY A 30 -0.23 8.35 -11.79
C GLY A 30 -0.49 7.09 -10.99
N PHE A 31 -0.56 7.21 -9.67
CA PHE A 31 -0.82 6.08 -8.80
C PHE A 31 -2.16 6.23 -8.12
N GLN A 32 -2.75 5.11 -7.78
CA GLN A 32 -3.96 5.07 -6.98
C GLN A 32 -3.70 4.22 -5.75
N LEU A 33 -3.78 4.84 -4.56
CA LEU A 33 -3.63 4.10 -3.31
C LEU A 33 -4.96 3.38 -3.05
N VAL A 34 -4.96 2.05 -3.20
CA VAL A 34 -6.19 1.28 -3.08
C VAL A 34 -6.44 0.79 -1.67
N GLY A 35 -5.43 0.76 -0.83
CA GLY A 35 -5.62 0.34 0.55
C GLY A 35 -4.36 0.35 1.36
N GLU A 36 -4.54 0.13 2.66
CA GLU A 36 -3.46 0.03 3.62
C GLU A 36 -3.75 -1.16 4.51
N ALA A 37 -2.74 -2.00 4.68
CA ALA A 37 -2.85 -3.17 5.53
C ALA A 37 -1.88 -3.07 6.69
N SER A 38 -2.29 -3.58 7.84
CA SER A 38 -1.47 -3.49 9.04
C SER A 38 -0.66 -4.75 9.31
N ASN A 39 -0.89 -5.81 8.54
CA ASN A 39 -0.13 -7.04 8.69
C ASN A 39 -0.19 -7.83 7.38
N GLY A 40 0.57 -8.93 7.34
CA GLY A 40 0.66 -9.72 6.12
C GLY A 40 -0.64 -10.37 5.71
N GLN A 41 -1.45 -10.80 6.65
CA GLN A 41 -2.72 -11.44 6.33
C GLN A 41 -3.69 -10.46 5.70
N GLU A 42 -3.81 -9.26 6.27
CA GLU A 42 -4.62 -8.21 5.66
C GLU A 42 -4.10 -7.85 4.27
N GLY A 43 -2.77 -7.82 4.14
CA GLY A 43 -2.15 -7.53 2.85
C GLY A 43 -2.55 -8.55 1.80
N ILE A 44 -2.51 -9.83 2.13
CA ILE A 44 -2.89 -10.89 1.21
C ILE A 44 -4.35 -10.75 0.81
N GLU A 45 -5.23 -10.50 1.78
CA GLU A 45 -6.65 -10.32 1.50
C GLU A 45 -6.89 -9.14 0.57
N MET A 46 -6.18 -8.05 0.78
CA MET A 46 -6.31 -6.87 -0.07
C MET A 46 -5.72 -7.08 -1.44
N ILE A 47 -4.63 -7.86 -1.55
CA ILE A 47 -4.07 -8.20 -2.85
C ILE A 47 -5.11 -8.96 -3.67
N GLU A 48 -5.78 -9.91 -3.07
CA GLU A 48 -6.81 -10.69 -3.75
C GLU A 48 -8.00 -9.83 -4.15
N LYS A 49 -8.36 -8.89 -3.26
CA LYS A 49 -9.54 -8.05 -3.48
C LYS A 49 -9.30 -6.96 -4.52
N TYR A 50 -8.17 -6.27 -4.43
CA TYR A 50 -7.91 -5.11 -5.26
C TYR A 50 -6.96 -5.36 -6.41
N GLN A 51 -6.19 -6.43 -6.35
CA GLN A 51 -5.20 -6.79 -7.37
C GLN A 51 -4.27 -5.62 -7.69
N PRO A 52 -3.54 -5.12 -6.68
CA PRO A 52 -2.68 -3.96 -6.90
C PRO A 52 -1.51 -4.30 -7.82
N ASP A 53 -1.01 -3.28 -8.51
CA ASP A 53 0.15 -3.44 -9.36
C ASP A 53 1.45 -3.38 -8.56
N ILE A 54 1.42 -2.63 -7.44
CA ILE A 54 2.60 -2.44 -6.59
C ILE A 54 2.19 -2.65 -5.14
N VAL A 55 3.03 -3.35 -4.40
CA VAL A 55 2.84 -3.50 -2.95
C VAL A 55 4.07 -2.94 -2.27
N LEU A 56 3.87 -1.90 -1.48
CA LEU A 56 4.93 -1.33 -0.65
C LEU A 56 4.83 -1.98 0.72
N ALA A 57 5.73 -2.90 0.99
CA ALA A 57 5.72 -3.62 2.26
C ALA A 57 6.96 -3.28 3.05
N ASP A 58 6.77 -2.79 4.27
CA ASP A 58 7.85 -2.60 5.21
C ASP A 58 7.51 -3.42 6.43
N ILE A 59 7.79 -4.70 6.33
CA ILE A 59 7.52 -5.61 7.42
C ILE A 59 8.83 -5.93 8.10
N VAL A 60 9.01 -5.37 9.29
CA VAL A 60 10.12 -5.77 10.13
C VAL A 60 9.69 -7.06 10.79
N MET A 61 10.14 -8.16 10.24
CA MET A 61 9.82 -9.43 10.84
C MET A 61 10.79 -9.70 11.95
N PRO A 62 10.32 -9.85 13.17
CA PRO A 62 11.21 -10.29 14.25
C PRO A 62 11.68 -11.68 13.91
N VAL A 63 12.95 -11.84 13.96
CA VAL A 63 13.54 -13.15 13.68
C VAL A 63 13.38 -14.06 14.87
#